data_aa249b833f498a75fe4f9bdf0e14f85c
#
_entry.id   aa249b833f498a75fe4f9bdf0e14f85c
#
_cell.length_a   1.000
_cell.length_b   1.000
_cell.length_c   1.000
_cell.angle_alpha   90.00
_cell.angle_beta   90.00
_cell.angle_gamma   90.00
#
_symmetry.space_group_name_H-M   'P 1'
#
loop_
_entity.id
_entity.type
_entity.pdbx_description
1 polymer ?
#
loop_
_entity_poly.entity_id
_entity_poly.type
_entity_poly.pdbx_seq_one_letter_code
_entity_poly.pdbx_strand_id
1 'polypeptide(L)'
;MCFSVVLYLAIRAVVQLIFGPLSDLVGRRPLIIWSLVLFCISTVAIIFSQSAGQFFVLRVFPAVCATCMVLSRAIVRDTTDSGQAAGSRIAYVTMGMAIVPMVGPAMGGRLDSFVGWTAVWWALLYLGIAILVISFFDVGETMRTKSKSFSEQISTYPMLLRSKRFWAYCISSACASGAFFSYLGGAPFVGSEVFGIAPRELGIWVGIPAIGYVFGNFISGRFSMKIGNDIMVLLGVSISLFGVSMSLSLSVFGLGSAISFFGSVIVVGLGNGMTVPNSTAAMMSINQKVAGTAAGLGSSIMIGGGASLSAVANFILVPGSSEVPLLVLMWISVFVVLPAVLYAVYRGK
;
A
#
# COMPACT_ATOMS: atom_id res chain seq x y z
N MET A 1 12.39 -1.72 16.84
CA MET A 1 11.96 -1.09 15.57
C MET A 1 10.62 -1.62 15.07
N CYS A 2 10.33 -2.92 15.07
CA CYS A 2 9.07 -3.49 14.53
C CYS A 2 7.79 -2.92 15.16
N PHE A 3 7.75 -2.70 16.48
CA PHE A 3 6.56 -2.18 17.17
C PHE A 3 6.08 -0.82 16.63
N SER A 4 7.00 0.09 16.29
CA SER A 4 6.65 1.41 15.79
C SER A 4 6.01 1.37 14.38
N VAL A 5 6.41 0.42 13.55
CA VAL A 5 5.85 0.23 12.20
C VAL A 5 4.45 -0.36 12.29
N VAL A 6 4.26 -1.38 13.13
CA VAL A 6 2.94 -2.00 13.35
C VAL A 6 1.96 -0.99 13.92
N LEU A 7 2.37 -0.21 14.93
CA LEU A 7 1.55 0.85 15.53
C LEU A 7 1.15 1.91 14.48
N TYR A 8 2.12 2.37 13.68
CA TYR A 8 1.86 3.32 12.59
C TYR A 8 0.85 2.78 11.56
N LEU A 9 1.00 1.53 11.14
CA LEU A 9 0.08 0.90 10.18
C LEU A 9 -1.31 0.68 10.78
N ALA A 10 -1.41 0.29 12.06
CA ALA A 10 -2.68 0.12 12.75
C ALA A 10 -3.44 1.46 12.86
N ILE A 11 -2.76 2.53 13.30
CA ILE A 11 -3.34 3.87 13.37
C ILE A 11 -3.79 4.34 11.99
N ARG A 12 -2.95 4.13 10.98
CA ARG A 12 -3.27 4.48 9.61
C ARG A 12 -4.53 3.75 9.11
N ALA A 13 -4.68 2.46 9.40
CA ALA A 13 -5.86 1.70 9.03
C ALA A 13 -7.14 2.27 9.67
N VAL A 14 -7.10 2.60 10.97
CA VAL A 14 -8.23 3.21 11.69
C VAL A 14 -8.57 4.59 11.15
N VAL A 15 -7.57 5.44 10.94
CA VAL A 15 -7.77 6.80 10.43
C VAL A 15 -8.36 6.78 9.03
N GLN A 16 -7.96 5.84 8.17
CA GLN A 16 -8.52 5.70 6.83
C GLN A 16 -10.01 5.35 6.82
N LEU A 17 -10.51 4.61 7.82
CA LEU A 17 -11.94 4.35 7.97
C LEU A 17 -12.75 5.66 8.18
N ILE A 18 -12.20 6.57 8.95
CA ILE A 18 -12.88 7.85 9.28
C ILE A 18 -12.75 8.84 8.12
N PHE A 19 -11.58 8.92 7.53
CA PHE A 19 -11.26 9.91 6.49
C PHE A 19 -11.96 9.66 5.16
N GLY A 20 -12.33 8.42 4.84
CA GLY A 20 -13.17 8.11 3.70
C GLY A 20 -14.50 8.87 3.73
N PRO A 21 -15.39 8.58 4.72
CA PRO A 21 -16.65 9.29 4.90
C PRO A 21 -16.48 10.79 5.15
N LEU A 22 -15.46 11.18 5.92
CA LEU A 22 -15.18 12.58 6.21
C LEU A 22 -14.86 13.36 4.93
N SER A 23 -14.15 12.76 4.00
CA SER A 23 -13.84 13.37 2.71
C SER A 23 -15.07 13.54 1.82
N ASP A 24 -16.05 12.64 1.95
CA ASP A 24 -17.33 12.73 1.23
C ASP A 24 -18.27 13.80 1.83
N LEU A 25 -17.99 14.28 3.04
CA LEU A 25 -18.75 15.31 3.73
C LEU A 25 -18.12 16.70 3.56
N VAL A 26 -16.85 16.83 3.89
CA VAL A 26 -16.14 18.14 3.96
C VAL A 26 -15.65 18.56 2.58
N GLY A 27 -15.29 17.61 1.75
CA GLY A 27 -14.63 17.80 0.45
C GLY A 27 -13.21 17.26 0.46
N ARG A 28 -12.68 17.03 -0.74
CA ARG A 28 -11.33 16.44 -0.92
C ARG A 28 -10.22 17.46 -0.59
N ARG A 29 -10.35 18.68 -1.14
CA ARG A 29 -9.35 19.73 -1.00
C ARG A 29 -9.09 20.16 0.44
N PRO A 30 -10.09 20.55 1.24
CA PRO A 30 -9.84 20.97 2.61
C PRO A 30 -9.14 19.91 3.44
N LEU A 31 -9.56 18.65 3.27
CA LEU A 31 -9.01 17.54 4.05
C LEU A 31 -7.55 17.24 3.71
N ILE A 32 -7.15 17.35 2.43
CA ILE A 32 -5.75 17.23 2.01
C ILE A 32 -4.91 18.35 2.63
N ILE A 33 -5.38 19.60 2.52
CA ILE A 33 -4.64 20.76 3.05
C ILE A 33 -4.45 20.64 4.57
N TRP A 34 -5.51 20.35 5.32
CA TRP A 34 -5.40 20.17 6.77
C TRP A 34 -4.50 19.00 7.16
N SER A 35 -4.54 17.90 6.43
CA SER A 35 -3.66 16.75 6.68
C SER A 35 -2.19 17.13 6.45
N LEU A 36 -1.87 17.89 5.40
CA LEU A 36 -0.52 18.34 5.11
C LEU A 36 -0.01 19.38 6.12
N VAL A 37 -0.88 20.30 6.58
CA VAL A 37 -0.55 21.24 7.66
C VAL A 37 -0.22 20.47 8.95
N LEU A 38 -1.04 19.49 9.33
CA LEU A 38 -0.80 18.65 10.49
C LEU A 38 0.51 17.86 10.37
N PHE A 39 0.81 17.37 9.16
CA PHE A 39 2.09 16.69 8.88
C PHE A 39 3.28 17.63 9.10
N CYS A 40 3.23 18.86 8.59
CA CYS A 40 4.32 19.82 8.77
C CYS A 40 4.52 20.18 10.24
N ILE A 41 3.44 20.48 10.97
CA ILE A 41 3.48 20.81 12.40
C ILE A 41 4.05 19.64 13.22
N SER A 42 3.55 18.43 12.98
CA SER A 42 4.02 17.24 13.70
C SER A 42 5.48 16.89 13.37
N THR A 43 5.91 17.12 12.14
CA THR A 43 7.30 16.90 11.73
C THR A 43 8.25 17.89 12.43
N VAL A 44 7.86 19.14 12.53
CA VAL A 44 8.61 20.13 13.35
C VAL A 44 8.68 19.67 14.81
N ALA A 45 7.57 19.25 15.41
CA ALA A 45 7.55 18.76 16.78
C ALA A 45 8.46 17.52 16.98
N ILE A 46 8.53 16.62 16.00
CA ILE A 46 9.42 15.44 16.01
C ILE A 46 10.89 15.86 16.00
N ILE A 47 11.27 16.86 15.20
CA ILE A 47 12.64 17.37 15.13
C ILE A 47 13.14 17.84 16.51
N PHE A 48 12.25 18.47 17.28
CA PHE A 48 12.57 18.98 18.61
C PHE A 48 12.23 18.01 19.76
N SER A 49 11.88 16.75 19.47
CA SER A 49 11.59 15.76 20.50
C SER A 49 12.81 15.39 21.30
N GLN A 50 12.70 15.39 22.65
CA GLN A 50 13.80 15.12 23.56
C GLN A 50 13.76 13.70 24.14
N SER A 51 12.68 12.95 23.93
CA SER A 51 12.56 11.59 24.46
C SER A 51 11.95 10.62 23.44
N ALA A 52 12.30 9.35 23.56
CA ALA A 52 11.71 8.30 22.71
C ALA A 52 10.19 8.22 22.84
N GLY A 53 9.63 8.45 24.05
CA GLY A 53 8.19 8.47 24.26
C GLY A 53 7.51 9.60 23.49
N GLN A 54 8.05 10.82 23.56
CA GLN A 54 7.56 11.95 22.76
C GLN A 54 7.63 11.66 21.28
N PHE A 55 8.73 11.11 20.81
CA PHE A 55 8.90 10.71 19.40
C PHE A 55 7.82 9.73 18.95
N PHE A 56 7.51 8.69 19.73
CA PHE A 56 6.47 7.71 19.36
C PHE A 56 5.08 8.33 19.34
N VAL A 57 4.74 9.18 20.30
CA VAL A 57 3.45 9.89 20.33
C VAL A 57 3.31 10.82 19.14
N LEU A 58 4.33 11.62 18.87
CA LEU A 58 4.31 12.57 17.75
C LEU A 58 4.22 11.87 16.39
N ARG A 59 4.74 10.65 16.26
CA ARG A 59 4.70 9.85 15.03
C ARG A 59 3.29 9.38 14.65
N VAL A 60 2.33 9.45 15.56
CA VAL A 60 0.91 9.18 15.28
C VAL A 60 0.35 10.18 14.26
N PHE A 61 0.70 11.45 14.36
CA PHE A 61 0.15 12.51 13.51
C PHE A 61 0.52 12.41 12.03
N PRO A 62 1.76 12.08 11.63
CA PRO A 62 2.07 11.80 10.24
C PRO A 62 1.28 10.62 9.65
N ALA A 63 0.79 9.68 10.48
CA ALA A 63 -0.09 8.61 10.01
C ALA A 63 -1.44 9.15 9.50
N VAL A 64 -1.90 10.28 10.03
CA VAL A 64 -3.08 11.00 9.54
C VAL A 64 -2.84 11.50 8.11
N CYS A 65 -1.66 12.05 7.83
CA CYS A 65 -1.30 12.52 6.48
C CYS A 65 -1.26 11.37 5.45
N ALA A 66 -0.97 10.15 5.87
CA ALA A 66 -1.01 8.98 4.99
C ALA A 66 -2.39 8.73 4.37
N THR A 67 -3.45 9.34 4.91
CA THR A 67 -4.81 9.32 4.31
C THR A 67 -4.88 10.07 3.00
N CYS A 68 -3.97 11.00 2.71
CA CYS A 68 -3.88 11.65 1.40
C CYS A 68 -3.74 10.64 0.25
N MET A 69 -3.18 9.44 0.51
CA MET A 69 -3.16 8.36 -0.48
C MET A 69 -4.55 7.85 -0.85
N VAL A 70 -5.48 7.78 0.10
CA VAL A 70 -6.87 7.38 -0.16
C VAL A 70 -7.58 8.49 -0.92
N LEU A 71 -7.37 9.72 -0.49
CA LEU A 71 -7.97 10.90 -1.12
C LEU A 71 -7.49 11.09 -2.56
N SER A 72 -6.20 10.86 -2.85
CA SER A 72 -5.68 10.94 -4.22
C SER A 72 -6.37 9.94 -5.16
N ARG A 73 -6.62 8.72 -4.71
CA ARG A 73 -7.37 7.70 -5.46
C ARG A 73 -8.83 8.09 -5.66
N ALA A 74 -9.45 8.67 -4.64
CA ALA A 74 -10.82 9.18 -4.73
C ALA A 74 -10.91 10.34 -5.72
N ILE A 75 -9.98 11.30 -5.71
CA ILE A 75 -9.89 12.38 -6.69
C ILE A 75 -9.77 11.84 -8.11
N VAL A 76 -8.88 10.88 -8.33
CA VAL A 76 -8.74 10.23 -9.65
C VAL A 76 -10.06 9.62 -10.08
N ARG A 77 -10.80 8.99 -9.18
CA ARG A 77 -12.11 8.41 -9.47
C ARG A 77 -13.17 9.47 -9.78
N ASP A 78 -13.21 10.58 -9.01
CA ASP A 78 -14.15 11.68 -9.18
C ASP A 78 -13.93 12.42 -10.52
N THR A 79 -12.69 12.44 -11.02
CA THR A 79 -12.28 13.12 -12.26
C THR A 79 -12.26 12.21 -13.48
N THR A 80 -12.73 10.95 -13.35
CA THR A 80 -12.64 9.96 -14.43
C THR A 80 -14.04 9.42 -14.77
N ASP A 81 -14.34 9.33 -16.07
CA ASP A 81 -15.67 8.96 -16.55
C ASP A 81 -15.97 7.46 -16.46
N SER A 82 -14.96 6.59 -16.50
CA SER A 82 -15.12 5.14 -16.41
C SER A 82 -14.24 4.49 -15.35
N GLY A 83 -14.69 3.34 -14.81
CA GLY A 83 -13.93 2.55 -13.85
C GLY A 83 -12.61 2.02 -14.42
N GLN A 84 -12.56 1.72 -15.73
CA GLN A 84 -11.34 1.26 -16.41
C GLN A 84 -10.32 2.38 -16.53
N ALA A 85 -10.76 3.59 -16.91
CA ALA A 85 -9.90 4.77 -16.95
C ALA A 85 -9.42 5.16 -15.55
N ALA A 86 -10.23 4.99 -14.51
CA ALA A 86 -9.81 5.18 -13.12
C ALA A 86 -8.71 4.19 -12.74
N GLY A 87 -8.84 2.90 -13.12
CA GLY A 87 -7.81 1.88 -12.88
C GLY A 87 -6.48 2.25 -13.51
N SER A 88 -6.50 2.69 -14.76
CA SER A 88 -5.30 3.17 -15.47
C SER A 88 -4.63 4.36 -14.77
N ARG A 89 -5.38 5.39 -14.40
CA ARG A 89 -4.84 6.58 -13.72
C ARG A 89 -4.34 6.28 -12.31
N ILE A 90 -5.08 5.46 -11.56
CA ILE A 90 -4.64 5.00 -10.21
C ILE A 90 -3.33 4.23 -10.31
N ALA A 91 -3.14 3.42 -11.36
CA ALA A 91 -1.90 2.68 -11.57
C ALA A 91 -0.69 3.63 -11.73
N TYR A 92 -0.82 4.71 -12.51
CA TYR A 92 0.26 5.70 -12.63
C TYR A 92 0.54 6.43 -11.32
N VAL A 93 -0.49 6.81 -10.57
CA VAL A 93 -0.32 7.41 -9.23
C VAL A 93 0.38 6.43 -8.28
N THR A 94 -0.03 5.16 -8.30
CA THR A 94 0.55 4.12 -7.44
C THR A 94 1.98 3.77 -7.86
N MET A 95 2.32 3.88 -9.15
CA MET A 95 3.69 3.73 -9.64
C MET A 95 4.63 4.77 -9.01
N GLY A 96 4.20 6.04 -8.94
CA GLY A 96 4.96 7.07 -8.23
C GLY A 96 5.19 6.75 -6.74
N MET A 97 4.19 6.17 -6.08
CA MET A 97 4.30 5.74 -4.68
C MET A 97 5.31 4.60 -4.46
N ALA A 98 5.58 3.76 -5.46
CA ALA A 98 6.53 2.66 -5.36
C ALA A 98 7.99 3.14 -5.29
N ILE A 99 8.27 4.31 -5.86
CA ILE A 99 9.61 4.89 -5.87
C ILE A 99 10.07 5.25 -4.45
N VAL A 100 9.17 5.71 -3.60
CA VAL A 100 9.49 6.20 -2.26
C VAL A 100 10.10 5.11 -1.35
N PRO A 101 9.53 3.89 -1.21
CA PRO A 101 10.16 2.81 -0.45
C PRO A 101 11.49 2.32 -1.04
N MET A 102 11.71 2.50 -2.33
CA MET A 102 12.95 2.10 -3.00
C MET A 102 14.08 3.11 -2.76
N VAL A 103 13.77 4.39 -2.90
CA VAL A 103 14.75 5.49 -2.80
C VAL A 103 14.91 5.97 -1.34
N GLY A 104 13.83 5.92 -0.56
CA GLY A 104 13.76 6.42 0.81
C GLY A 104 14.85 5.89 1.75
N PRO A 105 15.05 4.57 1.87
CA PRO A 105 16.10 4.00 2.73
C PRO A 105 17.50 4.42 2.31
N ALA A 106 17.78 4.47 0.99
CA ALA A 106 19.08 4.87 0.47
C ALA A 106 19.36 6.36 0.72
N MET A 107 18.37 7.23 0.52
CA MET A 107 18.47 8.65 0.83
C MET A 107 18.56 8.90 2.34
N GLY A 108 17.71 8.23 3.11
CA GLY A 108 17.68 8.35 4.57
C GLY A 108 19.01 7.95 5.21
N GLY A 109 19.58 6.82 4.79
CA GLY A 109 20.87 6.36 5.29
C GLY A 109 22.03 7.31 4.94
N ARG A 110 22.02 7.90 3.74
CA ARG A 110 23.01 8.93 3.37
C ARG A 110 22.85 10.20 4.20
N LEU A 111 21.62 10.71 4.33
CA LEU A 111 21.37 11.90 5.14
C LEU A 111 21.77 11.70 6.60
N ASP A 112 21.45 10.54 7.16
CA ASP A 112 21.83 10.19 8.52
C ASP A 112 23.37 10.15 8.71
N SER A 113 24.09 9.56 7.75
CA SER A 113 25.54 9.45 7.83
C SER A 113 26.29 10.78 7.70
N PHE A 114 25.73 11.77 7.00
CA PHE A 114 26.39 13.08 6.78
C PHE A 114 25.98 14.16 7.78
N VAL A 115 24.73 14.17 8.19
CA VAL A 115 24.14 15.27 8.98
C VAL A 115 23.47 14.80 10.26
N GLY A 116 23.24 13.48 10.38
CA GLY A 116 22.56 12.88 11.54
C GLY A 116 21.06 12.63 11.29
N TRP A 117 20.43 11.89 12.20
CA TRP A 117 19.05 11.38 12.07
C TRP A 117 17.99 12.48 11.89
N THR A 118 18.23 13.68 12.42
CA THR A 118 17.33 14.82 12.28
C THR A 118 17.24 15.35 10.85
N ALA A 119 18.32 15.16 10.05
CA ALA A 119 18.33 15.61 8.65
C ALA A 119 17.23 14.95 7.81
N VAL A 120 16.88 13.71 8.11
CA VAL A 120 15.79 13.00 7.44
C VAL A 120 14.45 13.71 7.69
N TRP A 121 14.21 14.17 8.92
CA TRP A 121 12.98 14.88 9.27
C TRP A 121 12.93 16.29 8.67
N TRP A 122 14.06 16.98 8.59
CA TRP A 122 14.15 18.25 7.86
C TRP A 122 13.84 18.05 6.37
N ALA A 123 14.40 17.04 5.74
CA ALA A 123 14.09 16.73 4.33
C ALA A 123 12.59 16.42 4.13
N LEU A 124 11.98 15.65 5.02
CA LEU A 124 10.54 15.36 5.00
C LEU A 124 9.70 16.63 5.22
N LEU A 125 10.14 17.55 6.07
CA LEU A 125 9.46 18.82 6.30
C LEU A 125 9.48 19.71 5.04
N TYR A 126 10.64 19.88 4.42
CA TYR A 126 10.74 20.65 3.17
C TYR A 126 9.88 20.06 2.06
N LEU A 127 9.90 18.72 1.91
CA LEU A 127 9.04 18.03 0.96
C LEU A 127 7.55 18.24 1.30
N GLY A 128 7.18 18.14 2.57
CA GLY A 128 5.81 18.37 3.05
C GLY A 128 5.33 19.79 2.75
N ILE A 129 6.16 20.79 3.00
CA ILE A 129 5.86 22.20 2.69
C ILE A 129 5.71 22.41 1.18
N ALA A 130 6.60 21.84 0.37
CA ALA A 130 6.52 21.93 -1.08
C ALA A 130 5.20 21.32 -1.61
N ILE A 131 4.83 20.13 -1.11
CA ILE A 131 3.56 19.48 -1.47
C ILE A 131 2.36 20.29 -0.98
N LEU A 132 2.41 20.87 0.21
CA LEU A 132 1.37 21.74 0.75
C LEU A 132 1.15 22.97 -0.16
N VAL A 133 2.23 23.64 -0.56
CA VAL A 133 2.18 24.81 -1.44
C VAL A 133 1.58 24.42 -2.80
N ILE A 134 2.08 23.35 -3.42
CA ILE A 134 1.54 22.85 -4.70
C ILE A 134 0.06 22.52 -4.55
N SER A 135 -0.31 21.76 -3.50
CA SER A 135 -1.70 21.36 -3.28
C SER A 135 -2.62 22.56 -3.03
N PHE A 136 -2.14 23.58 -2.38
CA PHE A 136 -2.92 24.79 -2.12
C PHE A 136 -3.30 25.54 -3.40
N PHE A 137 -2.41 25.61 -4.36
CA PHE A 137 -2.63 26.34 -5.62
C PHE A 137 -3.24 25.49 -6.73
N ASP A 138 -2.88 24.19 -6.81
CA ASP A 138 -3.23 23.32 -7.95
C ASP A 138 -4.45 22.42 -7.66
N VAL A 139 -4.62 21.95 -6.42
CA VAL A 139 -5.72 21.03 -6.10
C VAL A 139 -7.04 21.79 -5.97
N GLY A 140 -7.90 21.65 -6.98
CA GLY A 140 -9.29 22.11 -6.93
C GLY A 140 -10.18 21.16 -6.11
N GLU A 141 -11.40 21.60 -5.76
CA GLU A 141 -12.42 20.71 -5.21
C GLU A 141 -13.00 19.83 -6.33
N THR A 142 -12.82 18.53 -6.19
CA THR A 142 -13.24 17.57 -7.23
C THR A 142 -14.58 16.92 -6.95
N MET A 143 -15.09 17.10 -5.73
CA MET A 143 -16.37 16.51 -5.35
C MET A 143 -17.53 17.30 -5.93
N ARG A 144 -18.33 16.65 -6.78
CA ARG A 144 -19.51 17.25 -7.43
C ARG A 144 -20.72 17.38 -6.48
N THR A 145 -20.90 16.44 -5.54
CA THR A 145 -22.03 16.40 -4.60
C THR A 145 -21.54 16.00 -3.22
N LYS A 146 -21.66 16.90 -2.26
CA LYS A 146 -21.33 16.61 -0.86
C LYS A 146 -22.44 15.78 -0.22
N SER A 147 -22.08 14.84 0.63
CA SER A 147 -23.04 14.13 1.47
C SER A 147 -23.65 15.08 2.52
N LYS A 148 -24.90 14.82 2.90
CA LYS A 148 -25.61 15.69 3.85
C LYS A 148 -25.22 15.42 5.31
N SER A 149 -24.77 14.20 5.64
CA SER A 149 -24.48 13.80 7.02
C SER A 149 -23.41 12.71 7.09
N PHE A 150 -22.56 12.78 8.13
CA PHE A 150 -21.59 11.73 8.47
C PHE A 150 -22.27 10.40 8.84
N SER A 151 -23.42 10.48 9.53
CA SER A 151 -24.23 9.30 9.86
C SER A 151 -24.75 8.61 8.59
N GLU A 152 -25.15 9.37 7.58
CA GLU A 152 -25.58 8.83 6.29
C GLU A 152 -24.45 8.07 5.61
N GLN A 153 -23.22 8.57 5.67
CA GLN A 153 -22.06 7.88 5.09
C GLN A 153 -21.71 6.58 5.83
N ILE A 154 -21.73 6.61 7.17
CA ILE A 154 -21.50 5.41 7.98
C ILE A 154 -22.61 4.38 7.75
N SER A 155 -23.84 4.80 7.55
CA SER A 155 -24.96 3.91 7.24
C SER A 155 -24.79 3.15 5.91
N THR A 156 -23.90 3.62 5.03
CA THR A 156 -23.57 2.93 3.78
C THR A 156 -22.58 1.76 3.97
N TYR A 157 -21.87 1.69 5.10
CA TYR A 157 -20.94 0.60 5.39
C TYR A 157 -21.62 -0.79 5.36
N PRO A 158 -22.76 -1.01 6.01
CA PRO A 158 -23.45 -2.30 5.93
C PRO A 158 -23.81 -2.69 4.48
N MET A 159 -24.15 -1.72 3.62
CA MET A 159 -24.42 -1.97 2.21
C MET A 159 -23.16 -2.45 1.47
N LEU A 160 -22.01 -1.79 1.68
CA LEU A 160 -20.74 -2.21 1.08
C LEU A 160 -20.29 -3.57 1.62
N LEU A 161 -20.40 -3.78 2.95
CA LEU A 161 -20.00 -5.03 3.59
C LEU A 161 -20.90 -6.22 3.21
N ARG A 162 -22.15 -5.98 2.82
CA ARG A 162 -23.03 -7.02 2.27
C ARG A 162 -22.72 -7.37 0.81
N SER A 163 -21.99 -6.49 0.10
CA SER A 163 -21.63 -6.72 -1.29
C SER A 163 -20.50 -7.75 -1.41
N LYS A 164 -20.82 -8.92 -1.97
CA LYS A 164 -19.83 -9.98 -2.22
C LYS A 164 -18.75 -9.54 -3.20
N ARG A 165 -19.08 -8.69 -4.19
CA ARG A 165 -18.10 -8.10 -5.12
C ARG A 165 -17.14 -7.16 -4.39
N PHE A 166 -17.63 -6.37 -3.43
CA PHE A 166 -16.77 -5.52 -2.60
C PHE A 166 -15.74 -6.36 -1.85
N TRP A 167 -16.18 -7.43 -1.19
CA TRP A 167 -15.28 -8.35 -0.48
C TRP A 167 -14.28 -9.03 -1.40
N ALA A 168 -14.69 -9.45 -2.59
CA ALA A 168 -13.77 -10.07 -3.54
C ALA A 168 -12.60 -9.14 -3.90
N TYR A 169 -12.86 -7.85 -4.19
CA TYR A 169 -11.81 -6.89 -4.47
C TYR A 169 -11.04 -6.44 -3.22
N CYS A 170 -11.70 -6.35 -2.06
CA CYS A 170 -11.02 -6.08 -0.79
C CYS A 170 -10.03 -7.18 -0.43
N ILE A 171 -10.45 -8.44 -0.50
CA ILE A 171 -9.59 -9.59 -0.25
C ILE A 171 -8.45 -9.63 -1.26
N SER A 172 -8.74 -9.36 -2.54
CA SER A 172 -7.71 -9.29 -3.57
C SER A 172 -6.64 -8.25 -3.26
N SER A 173 -7.06 -7.03 -2.89
CA SER A 173 -6.11 -5.96 -2.51
C SER A 173 -5.37 -6.29 -1.21
N ALA A 174 -6.08 -6.80 -0.20
CA ALA A 174 -5.51 -7.08 1.12
C ALA A 174 -4.48 -8.21 1.07
N CYS A 175 -4.80 -9.31 0.39
CA CYS A 175 -3.92 -10.47 0.29
C CYS A 175 -2.74 -10.21 -0.65
N ALA A 176 -2.94 -9.53 -1.79
CA ALA A 176 -1.85 -9.14 -2.67
C ALA A 176 -0.86 -8.19 -1.96
N SER A 177 -1.38 -7.14 -1.30
CA SER A 177 -0.54 -6.25 -0.47
C SER A 177 0.05 -6.98 0.72
N GLY A 178 -0.68 -7.92 1.31
CA GLY A 178 -0.26 -8.74 2.44
C GLY A 178 0.97 -9.58 2.14
N ALA A 179 1.04 -10.20 0.97
CA ALA A 179 2.23 -10.92 0.51
C ALA A 179 3.46 -9.99 0.45
N PHE A 180 3.28 -8.76 -0.04
CA PHE A 180 4.34 -7.76 -0.09
C PHE A 180 4.74 -7.24 1.31
N PHE A 181 3.77 -6.99 2.19
CA PHE A 181 4.07 -6.58 3.57
C PHE A 181 4.72 -7.70 4.39
N SER A 182 4.35 -8.97 4.15
CA SER A 182 5.03 -10.13 4.74
C SER A 182 6.49 -10.20 4.29
N TYR A 183 6.72 -9.97 3.00
CA TYR A 183 8.07 -9.85 2.46
C TYR A 183 8.84 -8.72 3.14
N LEU A 184 8.30 -7.50 3.20
CA LEU A 184 8.98 -6.38 3.85
C LEU A 184 9.30 -6.63 5.33
N GLY A 185 8.42 -7.36 6.04
CA GLY A 185 8.64 -7.76 7.43
C GLY A 185 9.71 -8.84 7.59
N GLY A 186 9.73 -9.83 6.70
CA GLY A 186 10.61 -11.01 6.80
C GLY A 186 11.90 -10.96 5.99
N ALA A 187 11.96 -10.17 4.90
CA ALA A 187 13.11 -10.13 4.01
C ALA A 187 14.44 -9.71 4.69
N PRO A 188 14.46 -8.77 5.65
CA PRO A 188 15.69 -8.47 6.38
C PRO A 188 16.22 -9.66 7.15
N PHE A 189 15.36 -10.44 7.79
CA PHE A 189 15.74 -11.67 8.48
C PHE A 189 16.28 -12.71 7.50
N VAL A 190 15.54 -13.01 6.45
CA VAL A 190 15.95 -14.00 5.42
C VAL A 190 17.28 -13.58 4.77
N GLY A 191 17.44 -12.28 4.45
CA GLY A 191 18.67 -11.79 3.84
C GLY A 191 19.89 -11.90 4.75
N SER A 192 19.76 -11.53 6.03
CA SER A 192 20.88 -11.56 6.97
C SER A 192 21.16 -12.94 7.55
N GLU A 193 20.13 -13.65 8.05
CA GLU A 193 20.29 -14.89 8.79
C GLU A 193 20.38 -16.12 7.90
N VAL A 194 19.62 -16.14 6.77
CA VAL A 194 19.61 -17.31 5.86
C VAL A 194 20.67 -17.18 4.77
N PHE A 195 20.75 -16.01 4.13
CA PHE A 195 21.67 -15.82 3.00
C PHE A 195 22.99 -15.11 3.38
N GLY A 196 23.17 -14.68 4.62
CA GLY A 196 24.40 -14.04 5.09
C GLY A 196 24.73 -12.71 4.41
N ILE A 197 23.71 -12.00 3.89
CA ILE A 197 23.90 -10.73 3.20
C ILE A 197 24.30 -9.64 4.21
N ALA A 198 25.39 -8.95 3.91
CA ALA A 198 25.87 -7.87 4.75
C ALA A 198 24.82 -6.74 4.89
N PRO A 199 24.69 -6.09 6.07
CA PRO A 199 23.71 -5.02 6.30
C PRO A 199 23.77 -3.88 5.26
N ARG A 200 24.97 -3.60 4.75
CA ARG A 200 25.20 -2.58 3.70
C ARG A 200 24.51 -2.89 2.39
N GLU A 201 24.44 -4.16 2.02
CA GLU A 201 23.87 -4.61 0.75
C GLU A 201 22.39 -4.99 0.88
N LEU A 202 21.98 -5.36 2.10
CA LEU A 202 20.63 -5.83 2.41
C LEU A 202 19.55 -4.84 1.97
N GLY A 203 19.79 -3.54 2.15
CA GLY A 203 18.85 -2.49 1.72
C GLY A 203 18.60 -2.50 0.20
N ILE A 204 19.61 -2.80 -0.59
CA ILE A 204 19.49 -2.92 -2.05
C ILE A 204 18.66 -4.15 -2.40
N TRP A 205 19.01 -5.32 -1.84
CA TRP A 205 18.30 -6.57 -2.08
C TRP A 205 16.82 -6.47 -1.72
N VAL A 206 16.49 -5.90 -0.57
CA VAL A 206 15.09 -5.70 -0.12
C VAL A 206 14.34 -4.71 -1.02
N GLY A 207 15.03 -3.76 -1.62
CA GLY A 207 14.43 -2.76 -2.52
C GLY A 207 14.19 -3.25 -3.96
N ILE A 208 14.92 -4.25 -4.43
CA ILE A 208 14.86 -4.75 -5.82
C ILE A 208 13.42 -5.10 -6.28
N PRO A 209 12.57 -5.74 -5.50
CA PRO A 209 11.19 -6.04 -5.91
C PRO A 209 10.33 -4.85 -6.27
N ALA A 210 10.67 -3.64 -5.79
CA ALA A 210 9.96 -2.42 -6.17
C ALA A 210 10.05 -2.14 -7.69
N ILE A 211 11.10 -2.61 -8.35
CA ILE A 211 11.24 -2.54 -9.81
C ILE A 211 10.07 -3.27 -10.48
N GLY A 212 9.79 -4.50 -10.07
CA GLY A 212 8.64 -5.27 -10.57
C GLY A 212 7.32 -4.52 -10.33
N TYR A 213 7.15 -3.92 -9.14
CA TYR A 213 5.95 -3.17 -8.82
C TYR A 213 5.75 -1.93 -9.71
N VAL A 214 6.82 -1.21 -10.03
CA VAL A 214 6.80 -0.09 -10.99
C VAL A 214 6.37 -0.56 -12.37
N PHE A 215 6.99 -1.63 -12.88
CA PHE A 215 6.63 -2.20 -14.19
C PHE A 215 5.19 -2.73 -14.21
N GLY A 216 4.73 -3.40 -13.16
CA GLY A 216 3.35 -3.86 -13.04
C GLY A 216 2.34 -2.73 -13.08
N ASN A 217 2.61 -1.63 -12.37
CA ASN A 217 1.78 -0.43 -12.42
C ASN A 217 1.81 0.24 -13.79
N PHE A 218 2.97 0.26 -14.46
CA PHE A 218 3.08 0.78 -15.82
C PHE A 218 2.23 -0.04 -16.81
N ILE A 219 2.32 -1.38 -16.78
CA ILE A 219 1.49 -2.27 -17.58
C ILE A 219 0.00 -2.05 -17.28
N SER A 220 -0.35 -1.98 -16.01
CA SER A 220 -1.70 -1.68 -15.56
C SER A 220 -2.19 -0.34 -16.12
N GLY A 221 -1.40 0.72 -15.96
CA GLY A 221 -1.72 2.05 -16.49
C GLY A 221 -1.99 2.06 -18.00
N ARG A 222 -1.19 1.29 -18.75
CA ARG A 222 -1.28 1.25 -20.22
C ARG A 222 -2.41 0.38 -20.75
N PHE A 223 -2.71 -0.74 -20.07
CA PHE A 223 -3.57 -1.78 -20.63
C PHE A 223 -4.91 -1.96 -19.91
N SER A 224 -5.11 -1.41 -18.69
CA SER A 224 -6.38 -1.56 -17.94
C SER A 224 -7.60 -1.06 -18.70
N MET A 225 -7.45 0.00 -19.49
CA MET A 225 -8.56 0.51 -20.31
C MET A 225 -8.99 -0.45 -21.43
N LYS A 226 -8.05 -1.25 -21.96
CA LYS A 226 -8.32 -2.18 -23.07
C LYS A 226 -8.80 -3.53 -22.58
N ILE A 227 -8.19 -4.03 -21.49
CA ILE A 227 -8.37 -5.40 -21.00
C ILE A 227 -9.46 -5.45 -19.92
N GLY A 228 -9.64 -4.37 -19.17
CA GLY A 228 -10.56 -4.28 -18.05
C GLY A 228 -9.90 -4.64 -16.71
N ASN A 229 -10.47 -4.09 -15.63
CA ASN A 229 -9.89 -4.23 -14.28
C ASN A 229 -9.85 -5.70 -13.82
N ASP A 230 -10.90 -6.46 -14.08
CA ASP A 230 -11.04 -7.84 -13.60
C ASP A 230 -9.98 -8.77 -14.20
N ILE A 231 -9.75 -8.66 -15.52
CA ILE A 231 -8.72 -9.45 -16.21
C ILE A 231 -7.32 -9.02 -15.78
N MET A 232 -7.10 -7.71 -15.59
CA MET A 232 -5.82 -7.21 -15.08
C MET A 232 -5.50 -7.74 -13.67
N VAL A 233 -6.50 -7.81 -12.79
CA VAL A 233 -6.34 -8.43 -11.47
C VAL A 233 -6.00 -9.91 -11.60
N LEU A 234 -6.72 -10.66 -12.44
CA LEU A 234 -6.47 -12.08 -12.67
C LEU A 234 -5.06 -12.35 -13.20
N LEU A 235 -4.61 -11.58 -14.19
CA LEU A 235 -3.25 -11.68 -14.73
C LEU A 235 -2.20 -11.36 -13.66
N GLY A 236 -2.42 -10.30 -12.88
CA GLY A 236 -1.50 -9.89 -11.82
C GLY A 236 -1.34 -10.97 -10.74
N VAL A 237 -2.46 -11.56 -10.31
CA VAL A 237 -2.46 -12.67 -9.34
C VAL A 237 -1.75 -13.89 -9.90
N SER A 238 -2.02 -14.28 -11.15
CA SER A 238 -1.38 -15.42 -11.79
C SER A 238 0.14 -15.25 -11.89
N ILE A 239 0.61 -14.05 -12.25
CA ILE A 239 2.02 -13.69 -12.31
C ILE A 239 2.66 -13.76 -10.91
N SER A 240 2.00 -13.17 -9.89
CA SER A 240 2.49 -13.24 -8.50
C SER A 240 2.58 -14.68 -8.00
N LEU A 241 1.55 -15.49 -8.27
CA LEU A 241 1.52 -16.89 -7.87
C LEU A 241 2.65 -17.70 -8.54
N PHE A 242 2.89 -17.46 -9.83
CA PHE A 242 4.01 -18.06 -10.54
C PHE A 242 5.35 -17.70 -9.89
N GLY A 243 5.59 -16.42 -9.60
CA GLY A 243 6.84 -15.97 -8.98
C GLY A 243 7.10 -16.62 -7.61
N VAL A 244 6.08 -16.61 -6.72
CA VAL A 244 6.22 -17.24 -5.40
C VAL A 244 6.38 -18.75 -5.50
N SER A 245 5.61 -19.42 -6.40
CA SER A 245 5.70 -20.87 -6.59
C SER A 245 7.08 -21.28 -7.10
N MET A 246 7.65 -20.50 -8.01
CA MET A 246 9.01 -20.75 -8.53
C MET A 246 10.05 -20.66 -7.39
N SER A 247 10.00 -19.60 -6.58
CA SER A 247 10.91 -19.45 -5.44
C SER A 247 10.74 -20.56 -4.42
N LEU A 248 9.49 -20.87 -4.06
CA LEU A 248 9.18 -21.94 -3.10
C LEU A 248 9.67 -23.29 -3.58
N SER A 249 9.46 -23.62 -4.85
CA SER A 249 9.96 -24.88 -5.45
C SER A 249 11.48 -24.96 -5.38
N LEU A 250 12.19 -23.90 -5.79
CA LEU A 250 13.66 -23.88 -5.72
C LEU A 250 14.16 -24.05 -4.29
N SER A 251 13.54 -23.41 -3.32
CA SER A 251 13.92 -23.53 -1.91
C SER A 251 13.65 -24.92 -1.35
N VAL A 252 12.51 -25.54 -1.67
CA VAL A 252 12.17 -26.91 -1.22
C VAL A 252 13.13 -27.96 -1.81
N PHE A 253 13.58 -27.77 -3.06
CA PHE A 253 14.57 -28.66 -3.68
C PHE A 253 16.03 -28.37 -3.27
N GLY A 254 16.27 -27.49 -2.30
CA GLY A 254 17.61 -27.14 -1.82
C GLY A 254 18.42 -26.26 -2.79
N LEU A 255 17.77 -25.70 -3.81
CA LEU A 255 18.36 -24.76 -4.77
C LEU A 255 18.09 -23.29 -4.39
N GLY A 256 17.64 -23.04 -3.14
CA GLY A 256 17.39 -21.70 -2.61
C GLY A 256 18.66 -20.85 -2.59
N SER A 257 18.55 -19.62 -3.08
CA SER A 257 19.63 -18.64 -3.09
C SER A 257 19.07 -17.23 -2.94
N ALA A 258 19.91 -16.27 -2.57
CA ALA A 258 19.50 -14.86 -2.52
C ALA A 258 18.92 -14.40 -3.89
N ILE A 259 19.52 -14.79 -4.98
CA ILE A 259 19.07 -14.45 -6.33
C ILE A 259 17.69 -15.06 -6.62
N SER A 260 17.47 -16.34 -6.30
CA SER A 260 16.19 -17.00 -6.53
C SER A 260 15.09 -16.40 -5.64
N PHE A 261 15.39 -16.07 -4.39
CA PHE A 261 14.44 -15.45 -3.47
C PHE A 261 14.09 -14.01 -3.88
N PHE A 262 15.05 -13.11 -3.92
CA PHE A 262 14.79 -11.69 -4.23
C PHE A 262 14.38 -11.49 -5.69
N GLY A 263 14.93 -12.26 -6.62
CA GLY A 263 14.56 -12.23 -8.04
C GLY A 263 13.12 -12.65 -8.31
N SER A 264 12.62 -13.69 -7.63
CA SER A 264 11.23 -14.11 -7.76
C SER A 264 10.25 -13.07 -7.17
N VAL A 265 10.66 -12.34 -6.14
CA VAL A 265 9.81 -11.29 -5.55
C VAL A 265 9.69 -10.06 -6.49
N ILE A 266 10.58 -9.87 -7.47
CA ILE A 266 10.36 -8.93 -8.58
C ILE A 266 9.09 -9.29 -9.34
N VAL A 267 8.90 -10.58 -9.63
CA VAL A 267 7.71 -11.10 -10.34
C VAL A 267 6.45 -10.92 -9.48
N VAL A 268 6.56 -11.12 -8.16
CA VAL A 268 5.47 -10.81 -7.22
C VAL A 268 5.15 -9.32 -7.23
N GLY A 269 6.15 -8.46 -7.22
CA GLY A 269 6.00 -7.02 -7.33
C GLY A 269 5.25 -6.62 -8.61
N LEU A 270 5.63 -7.20 -9.75
CA LEU A 270 4.96 -6.97 -11.03
C LEU A 270 3.48 -7.34 -10.97
N GLY A 271 3.15 -8.52 -10.46
CA GLY A 271 1.77 -8.94 -10.30
C GLY A 271 0.98 -8.05 -9.33
N ASN A 272 1.58 -7.62 -8.22
CA ASN A 272 0.96 -6.69 -7.29
C ASN A 272 0.68 -5.31 -7.91
N GLY A 273 1.60 -4.80 -8.73
CA GLY A 273 1.41 -3.55 -9.49
C GLY A 273 0.24 -3.63 -10.47
N MET A 274 -0.12 -4.83 -10.95
CA MET A 274 -1.31 -5.04 -11.76
C MET A 274 -2.57 -5.26 -10.91
N THR A 275 -2.46 -5.96 -9.79
CA THR A 275 -3.61 -6.35 -8.95
C THR A 275 -4.18 -5.18 -8.14
N VAL A 276 -3.34 -4.47 -7.38
CA VAL A 276 -3.79 -3.48 -6.38
C VAL A 276 -4.55 -2.29 -6.98
N PRO A 277 -4.05 -1.60 -8.02
CA PRO A 277 -4.76 -0.45 -8.58
C PRO A 277 -6.09 -0.83 -9.23
N ASN A 278 -6.14 -1.97 -9.92
CA ASN A 278 -7.35 -2.43 -10.59
C ASN A 278 -8.41 -2.93 -9.61
N SER A 279 -8.03 -3.67 -8.56
CA SER A 279 -8.93 -4.06 -7.48
C SER A 279 -9.49 -2.82 -6.76
N THR A 280 -8.66 -1.80 -6.50
CA THR A 280 -9.08 -0.55 -5.88
C THR A 280 -10.08 0.20 -6.77
N ALA A 281 -9.82 0.32 -8.06
CA ALA A 281 -10.72 0.96 -9.00
C ALA A 281 -12.06 0.22 -9.13
N ALA A 282 -12.02 -1.11 -9.23
CA ALA A 282 -13.20 -1.96 -9.31
C ALA A 282 -14.05 -1.86 -8.04
N MET A 283 -13.44 -1.83 -6.86
CA MET A 283 -14.11 -1.67 -5.57
C MET A 283 -14.84 -0.32 -5.47
N MET A 284 -14.19 0.78 -5.87
CA MET A 284 -14.80 2.12 -5.88
C MET A 284 -15.91 2.26 -6.93
N SER A 285 -15.89 1.47 -8.00
CA SER A 285 -16.88 1.50 -9.05
C SER A 285 -18.21 0.82 -8.71
N ILE A 286 -18.28 0.05 -7.62
CA ILE A 286 -19.48 -0.66 -7.17
C ILE A 286 -20.60 0.33 -6.87
N ASN A 287 -20.28 1.43 -6.19
CA ASN A 287 -21.24 2.51 -5.96
C ASN A 287 -20.51 3.86 -6.00
N GLN A 288 -20.76 4.61 -7.07
CA GLN A 288 -20.10 5.89 -7.30
C GLN A 288 -20.45 6.97 -6.27
N LYS A 289 -21.65 6.90 -5.64
CA LYS A 289 -22.08 7.89 -4.64
C LYS A 289 -21.28 7.81 -3.34
N VAL A 290 -20.67 6.66 -3.07
CA VAL A 290 -19.89 6.39 -1.85
C VAL A 290 -18.46 5.92 -2.17
N ALA A 291 -17.91 6.40 -3.28
CA ALA A 291 -16.57 6.00 -3.73
C ALA A 291 -15.47 6.31 -2.70
N GLY A 292 -15.55 7.44 -2.01
CA GLY A 292 -14.62 7.79 -0.93
C GLY A 292 -14.74 6.85 0.26
N THR A 293 -15.95 6.54 0.70
CA THR A 293 -16.22 5.56 1.75
C THR A 293 -15.71 4.16 1.37
N ALA A 294 -15.96 3.73 0.13
CA ALA A 294 -15.45 2.45 -0.38
C ALA A 294 -13.91 2.43 -0.44
N ALA A 295 -13.29 3.52 -0.88
CA ALA A 295 -11.83 3.67 -0.90
C ALA A 295 -11.22 3.63 0.51
N GLY A 296 -11.83 4.34 1.48
CA GLY A 296 -11.41 4.36 2.87
C GLY A 296 -11.49 2.98 3.52
N LEU A 297 -12.67 2.34 3.45
CA LEU A 297 -12.92 1.01 4.00
C LEU A 297 -12.00 -0.04 3.37
N GLY A 298 -11.90 -0.06 2.04
CA GLY A 298 -11.06 -1.01 1.34
C GLY A 298 -9.56 -0.81 1.62
N SER A 299 -9.10 0.44 1.70
CA SER A 299 -7.70 0.73 2.06
C SER A 299 -7.41 0.36 3.51
N SER A 300 -8.36 0.53 4.43
CA SER A 300 -8.22 0.09 5.84
C SER A 300 -8.09 -1.42 5.93
N ILE A 301 -8.94 -2.17 5.22
CA ILE A 301 -8.87 -3.64 5.15
C ILE A 301 -7.53 -4.07 4.53
N MET A 302 -7.10 -3.41 3.45
CA MET A 302 -5.83 -3.69 2.79
C MET A 302 -4.63 -3.48 3.72
N ILE A 303 -4.56 -2.34 4.40
CA ILE A 303 -3.45 -2.01 5.30
C ILE A 303 -3.49 -2.87 6.56
N GLY A 304 -4.68 -3.05 7.16
CA GLY A 304 -4.86 -3.89 8.36
C GLY A 304 -4.52 -5.34 8.08
N GLY A 305 -4.99 -5.90 6.97
CA GLY A 305 -4.66 -7.25 6.52
C GLY A 305 -3.16 -7.41 6.23
N GLY A 306 -2.56 -6.42 5.56
CA GLY A 306 -1.11 -6.38 5.32
C GLY A 306 -0.28 -6.33 6.59
N ALA A 307 -0.67 -5.49 7.55
CA ALA A 307 -0.01 -5.40 8.86
C ALA A 307 -0.11 -6.72 9.64
N SER A 308 -1.28 -7.37 9.61
CA SER A 308 -1.49 -8.67 10.27
C SER A 308 -0.59 -9.75 9.66
N LEU A 309 -0.52 -9.83 8.34
CA LEU A 309 0.34 -10.80 7.65
C LEU A 309 1.83 -10.51 7.87
N SER A 310 2.24 -9.23 7.93
CA SER A 310 3.61 -8.86 8.32
C SER A 310 3.93 -9.26 9.75
N ALA A 311 2.98 -9.13 10.68
CA ALA A 311 3.15 -9.59 12.06
C ALA A 311 3.30 -11.12 12.13
N VAL A 312 2.49 -11.86 11.37
CA VAL A 312 2.61 -13.33 11.25
C VAL A 312 3.98 -13.71 10.69
N ALA A 313 4.48 -13.02 9.65
CA ALA A 313 5.81 -13.26 9.10
C ALA A 313 6.91 -13.11 10.16
N ASN A 314 6.84 -12.07 10.99
CA ASN A 314 7.80 -11.88 12.09
C ASN A 314 7.67 -12.94 13.19
N PHE A 315 6.49 -13.50 13.39
CA PHE A 315 6.26 -14.54 14.41
C PHE A 315 6.77 -15.93 13.97
N ILE A 316 6.62 -16.27 12.68
CA ILE A 316 7.04 -17.59 12.15
C ILE A 316 8.53 -17.66 11.83
N LEU A 317 9.19 -16.51 11.65
CA LEU A 317 10.62 -16.44 11.39
C LEU A 317 11.39 -16.39 12.73
N VAL A 318 11.91 -17.52 13.13
CA VAL A 318 12.72 -17.67 14.35
C VAL A 318 14.17 -17.98 13.97
N PRO A 319 15.17 -17.71 14.86
CA PRO A 319 16.56 -18.09 14.59
C PRO A 319 16.69 -19.56 14.18
N GLY A 320 17.38 -19.82 13.05
CA GLY A 320 17.49 -21.15 12.44
C GLY A 320 16.39 -21.50 11.43
N SER A 321 15.38 -20.64 11.21
CA SER A 321 14.42 -20.82 10.12
C SER A 321 15.06 -20.60 8.75
N SER A 322 14.61 -21.36 7.76
CA SER A 322 14.89 -21.09 6.33
C SER A 322 13.96 -19.99 5.79
N GLU A 323 14.10 -19.67 4.51
CA GLU A 323 13.19 -18.77 3.78
C GLU A 323 11.80 -19.37 3.50
N VAL A 324 11.67 -20.71 3.60
CA VAL A 324 10.45 -21.46 3.24
C VAL A 324 9.20 -20.99 3.99
N PRO A 325 9.18 -20.78 5.33
CA PRO A 325 8.00 -20.30 6.03
C PRO A 325 7.47 -18.98 5.50
N LEU A 326 8.36 -18.05 5.14
CA LEU A 326 7.98 -16.77 4.54
C LEU A 326 7.36 -16.95 3.16
N LEU A 327 7.98 -17.79 2.32
CA LEU A 327 7.48 -18.10 0.98
C LEU A 327 6.12 -18.79 1.02
N VAL A 328 5.89 -19.71 1.95
CA VAL A 328 4.59 -20.37 2.17
C VAL A 328 3.53 -19.35 2.57
N LEU A 329 3.83 -18.44 3.51
CA LEU A 329 2.90 -17.38 3.90
C LEU A 329 2.53 -16.48 2.72
N MET A 330 3.51 -16.08 1.93
CA MET A 330 3.30 -15.28 0.72
C MET A 330 2.47 -16.06 -0.31
N TRP A 331 2.76 -17.36 -0.50
CA TRP A 331 2.03 -18.21 -1.44
C TRP A 331 0.56 -18.36 -1.06
N ILE A 332 0.26 -18.65 0.22
CA ILE A 332 -1.11 -18.73 0.73
C ILE A 332 -1.84 -17.40 0.51
N SER A 333 -1.18 -16.29 0.83
CA SER A 333 -1.75 -14.96 0.66
C SER A 333 -2.15 -14.69 -0.80
N VAL A 334 -1.27 -14.98 -1.75
CA VAL A 334 -1.57 -14.78 -3.18
C VAL A 334 -2.60 -15.80 -3.69
N PHE A 335 -2.55 -17.05 -3.23
CA PHE A 335 -3.48 -18.10 -3.65
C PHE A 335 -4.93 -17.77 -3.29
N VAL A 336 -5.18 -17.19 -2.12
CA VAL A 336 -6.52 -16.76 -1.67
C VAL A 336 -7.13 -15.69 -2.60
N VAL A 337 -6.31 -14.92 -3.29
CA VAL A 337 -6.79 -13.90 -4.23
C VAL A 337 -7.46 -14.54 -5.45
N LEU A 338 -6.96 -15.67 -5.93
CA LEU A 338 -7.43 -16.31 -7.16
C LEU A 338 -8.93 -16.66 -7.12
N PRO A 339 -9.44 -17.43 -6.13
CA PRO A 339 -10.87 -17.72 -6.03
C PRO A 339 -11.73 -16.46 -5.80
N ALA A 340 -11.19 -15.45 -5.08
CA ALA A 340 -11.91 -14.19 -4.87
C ALA A 340 -12.14 -13.43 -6.18
N VAL A 341 -11.12 -13.33 -7.02
CA VAL A 341 -11.22 -12.67 -8.34
C VAL A 341 -12.09 -13.47 -9.30
N LEU A 342 -11.92 -14.78 -9.38
CA LEU A 342 -12.75 -15.64 -10.22
C LEU A 342 -14.24 -15.50 -9.86
N TYR A 343 -14.55 -15.42 -8.55
CA TYR A 343 -15.91 -15.17 -8.11
C TYR A 343 -16.43 -13.80 -8.57
N ALA A 344 -15.61 -12.74 -8.49
CA ALA A 344 -15.96 -11.40 -8.94
C ALA A 344 -16.24 -11.34 -10.46
N VAL A 345 -15.39 -12.00 -11.25
CA VAL A 345 -15.51 -12.10 -12.72
C VAL A 345 -16.76 -12.90 -13.11
N TYR A 346 -17.01 -14.04 -12.47
CA TYR A 346 -18.16 -14.90 -12.78
C TYR A 346 -19.51 -14.23 -12.50
N ARG A 347 -19.60 -13.47 -11.40
CA ARG A 347 -20.84 -12.76 -11.03
C ARG A 347 -20.95 -11.35 -11.61
N GLY A 348 -19.94 -10.88 -12.29
CA GLY A 348 -19.91 -9.57 -12.97
C GLY A 348 -20.52 -9.59 -14.37
N LYS A 349 -20.75 -10.81 -14.89
CA LYS A 349 -21.57 -11.06 -16.07
C LYS A 349 -23.02 -11.27 -15.66
#